data_317d7a058b346f96626e287211f8f6c7
#
_entry.id   317d7a058b346f96626e287211f8f6c7
#
_cell.length_a   1.000
_cell.length_b   1.000
_cell.length_c   1.000
_cell.angle_alpha   90.00
_cell.angle_beta   90.00
_cell.angle_gamma   90.00
#
_symmetry.space_group_name_H-M   'P 1'
#
loop_
_entity.id
_entity.type
_entity.pdbx_description
1 polymer ?
#
loop_
_entity_poly.entity_id
_entity_poly.type
_entity_poly.pdbx_seq_one_letter_code
_entity_poly.pdbx_strand_id
1 'polypeptide(L)'
;MRHIFYIVMMLASALMSACGHYVPEVGPSVEPAMETLVAEARDGYECRFVEFSVEPSERIKAYLLVPDGASEGNVYPAVLMLHDHGARFDIGKEKLVRPIASVTPGGSDGYGMKSSRQWVDINFDGVYLADSLARMGYVVLVADALYWGGRSTDDAQLWARMNFDDAYVFPDRDTLIKDGVMTVETDDAKIRKSVIKRQKEIVYEGQRKVYAELQAQNVIWAEKMLRDDAACVNLLAGLPYVDKERIGAFGFSMGAHRCWMLSAFCEGVKCGVALSWMSALENYKGGHASDLSMCIQPMRDQMDFGDIGIFLAPKPMLFLNGETDHLFAKEDVEVAFEKLHSHYASYNKSRGIEGSAPLRTRFFDGGHHCSKREQSVIFSYFDEYLKNGA
;
A
#
# COMPACT_ATOMS: atom_id res chain seq x y z
N MET A 1 2.35 12.59 29.98
CA MET A 1 3.10 11.94 28.89
C MET A 1 2.55 12.29 27.49
N ARG A 2 1.23 12.33 27.22
CA ARG A 2 0.65 12.73 25.91
C ARG A 2 1.10 14.11 25.41
N HIS A 3 1.22 15.12 26.26
CA HIS A 3 1.68 16.47 25.85
C HIS A 3 3.18 16.54 25.51
N ILE A 4 4.01 15.71 26.10
CA ILE A 4 5.46 15.67 25.80
C ILE A 4 5.68 15.03 24.44
N PHE A 5 4.87 14.03 24.04
CA PHE A 5 4.94 13.36 22.75
C PHE A 5 4.56 14.31 21.59
N TYR A 6 3.51 15.13 21.77
CA TYR A 6 3.13 16.17 20.80
C TYR A 6 4.20 17.26 20.63
N ILE A 7 4.86 17.63 21.72
CA ILE A 7 5.93 18.64 21.69
C ILE A 7 7.15 18.08 20.96
N VAL A 8 7.48 16.80 21.11
CA VAL A 8 8.60 16.15 20.41
C VAL A 8 8.32 16.01 18.92
N MET A 9 7.09 15.64 18.51
CA MET A 9 6.72 15.60 17.10
C MET A 9 6.71 16.99 16.44
N MET A 10 6.16 18.01 17.13
CA MET A 10 6.21 19.40 16.63
C MET A 10 7.66 19.95 16.57
N LEU A 11 8.51 19.54 17.50
CA LEU A 11 9.93 19.92 17.49
C LEU A 11 10.72 19.18 16.41
N ALA A 12 10.41 17.92 16.11
CA ALA A 12 11.03 17.18 15.01
C ALA A 12 10.62 17.73 13.65
N SER A 13 9.34 17.98 13.41
CA SER A 13 8.87 18.62 12.19
C SER A 13 9.34 20.07 12.06
N ALA A 14 9.42 20.84 13.16
CA ALA A 14 9.96 22.19 13.16
C ALA A 14 11.50 22.24 12.96
N LEU A 15 12.24 21.26 13.47
CA LEU A 15 13.69 21.12 13.23
C LEU A 15 13.99 20.69 11.78
N MET A 16 13.16 19.86 11.19
CA MET A 16 13.30 19.43 9.79
C MET A 16 12.86 20.53 8.81
N SER A 17 11.80 21.28 9.13
CA SER A 17 11.42 22.50 8.41
C SER A 17 12.50 23.59 8.48
N ALA A 18 13.32 23.60 9.54
CA ALA A 18 14.48 24.49 9.65
C ALA A 18 15.61 24.15 8.66
N CYS A 19 15.63 22.93 8.07
CA CYS A 19 16.54 22.56 7.00
C CYS A 19 16.02 22.93 5.60
N GLY A 20 14.82 23.51 5.49
CA GLY A 20 14.25 23.99 4.23
C GLY A 20 13.55 22.94 3.37
N HIS A 21 13.43 21.69 3.84
CA HIS A 21 12.75 20.62 3.11
C HIS A 21 11.25 20.58 3.44
N TYR A 22 10.45 20.28 2.42
CA TYR A 22 9.02 20.05 2.60
C TYR A 22 8.80 18.76 3.40
N VAL A 23 7.98 18.85 4.44
CA VAL A 23 7.60 17.73 5.30
C VAL A 23 6.09 17.53 5.22
N PRO A 24 5.60 16.38 4.72
CA PRO A 24 4.18 16.08 4.70
C PRO A 24 3.56 16.06 6.10
N GLU A 25 2.35 16.57 6.24
CA GLU A 25 1.62 16.48 7.49
C GLU A 25 0.97 15.09 7.65
N VAL A 26 1.34 14.39 8.71
CA VAL A 26 0.75 13.09 9.07
C VAL A 26 -0.58 13.24 9.82
N GLY A 27 -0.93 14.47 10.20
CA GLY A 27 -2.17 14.81 10.89
C GLY A 27 -2.22 14.37 12.36
N PRO A 28 -3.22 14.84 13.12
CA PRO A 28 -3.41 14.41 14.49
C PRO A 28 -3.89 12.96 14.53
N SER A 29 -3.38 12.20 15.50
CA SER A 29 -3.87 10.85 15.79
C SER A 29 -5.35 10.91 16.21
N VAL A 30 -6.23 10.35 15.40
CA VAL A 30 -7.61 10.04 15.82
C VAL A 30 -7.55 8.72 16.59
N GLU A 31 -8.20 8.64 17.74
CA GLU A 31 -8.39 7.32 18.39
C GLU A 31 -9.34 6.51 17.49
N PRO A 32 -8.85 5.45 16.83
CA PRO A 32 -9.66 4.72 15.87
C PRO A 32 -10.69 3.87 16.62
N ALA A 33 -11.94 4.33 16.67
CA ALA A 33 -13.05 3.50 17.11
C ALA A 33 -13.24 2.38 16.09
N MET A 34 -12.79 1.18 16.42
CA MET A 34 -12.90 -0.01 15.55
C MET A 34 -14.11 -0.85 15.92
N GLU A 35 -14.81 -1.32 14.88
CA GLU A 35 -15.88 -2.31 14.96
C GLU A 35 -15.51 -3.53 14.12
N THR A 36 -15.72 -4.73 14.66
CA THR A 36 -15.61 -5.98 13.89
C THR A 36 -16.98 -6.30 13.29
N LEU A 37 -17.04 -6.26 11.95
CA LEU A 37 -18.26 -6.54 11.20
C LEU A 37 -18.46 -8.05 10.96
N VAL A 38 -17.38 -8.77 10.64
CA VAL A 38 -17.37 -10.22 10.42
C VAL A 38 -16.04 -10.79 10.91
N ALA A 39 -16.05 -11.99 11.47
CA ALA A 39 -14.86 -12.74 11.82
C ALA A 39 -14.94 -14.17 11.25
N GLU A 40 -13.82 -14.68 10.78
CA GLU A 40 -13.65 -16.02 10.23
C GLU A 40 -12.42 -16.68 10.86
N ALA A 41 -12.61 -17.78 11.59
CA ALA A 41 -11.49 -18.57 12.10
C ALA A 41 -10.77 -19.26 10.93
N ARG A 42 -9.44 -19.21 10.95
CA ARG A 42 -8.54 -19.80 9.95
C ARG A 42 -7.45 -20.59 10.67
N ASP A 43 -6.69 -21.35 9.91
CA ASP A 43 -5.60 -22.16 10.46
C ASP A 43 -4.50 -21.26 11.07
N GLY A 44 -4.43 -21.23 12.40
CA GLY A 44 -3.45 -20.49 13.20
C GLY A 44 -3.77 -18.99 13.44
N TYR A 45 -4.92 -18.47 12.98
CA TYR A 45 -5.33 -17.08 13.19
C TYR A 45 -6.81 -16.86 12.92
N GLU A 46 -7.34 -15.73 13.39
CA GLU A 46 -8.66 -15.22 13.05
C GLU A 46 -8.54 -14.06 12.05
N CYS A 47 -9.32 -14.10 10.97
CA CYS A 47 -9.43 -13.01 10.00
C CYS A 47 -10.71 -12.21 10.30
N ARG A 48 -10.54 -10.95 10.64
CA ARG A 48 -11.63 -10.00 10.94
C ARG A 48 -11.79 -8.99 9.82
N PHE A 49 -13.01 -8.80 9.37
CA PHE A 49 -13.38 -7.66 8.54
C PHE A 49 -13.84 -6.55 9.47
N VAL A 50 -13.09 -5.48 9.52
CA VAL A 50 -13.27 -4.40 10.49
C VAL A 50 -13.56 -3.09 9.80
N GLU A 51 -14.22 -2.16 10.53
CA GLU A 51 -14.40 -0.78 10.12
C GLU A 51 -13.90 0.14 11.22
N PHE A 52 -13.13 1.18 10.87
CA PHE A 52 -12.58 2.11 11.84
C PHE A 52 -12.42 3.52 11.25
N SER A 53 -12.28 4.52 12.12
CA SER A 53 -12.11 5.92 11.72
C SER A 53 -10.64 6.21 11.37
N VAL A 54 -10.41 6.82 10.20
CA VAL A 54 -9.11 7.38 9.78
C VAL A 54 -9.07 8.90 9.95
N GLU A 55 -10.22 9.53 9.84
CA GLU A 55 -10.47 10.94 10.15
C GLU A 55 -11.81 11.06 10.91
N PRO A 56 -12.11 12.19 11.58
CA PRO A 56 -13.33 12.32 12.37
C PRO A 56 -14.63 12.02 11.61
N SER A 57 -14.65 12.29 10.31
CA SER A 57 -15.82 12.08 9.44
C SER A 57 -15.65 10.95 8.43
N GLU A 58 -14.53 10.22 8.46
CA GLU A 58 -14.26 9.16 7.50
C GLU A 58 -13.92 7.83 8.19
N ARG A 59 -14.67 6.80 7.83
CA ARG A 59 -14.43 5.42 8.24
C ARG A 59 -14.06 4.57 7.05
N ILE A 60 -13.11 3.65 7.24
CA ILE A 60 -12.66 2.73 6.21
C ILE A 60 -12.76 1.29 6.69
N LYS A 61 -12.86 0.38 5.71
CA LYS A 61 -12.90 -1.06 5.94
C LYS A 61 -11.54 -1.68 5.70
N ALA A 62 -11.19 -2.66 6.54
CA ALA A 62 -9.92 -3.36 6.48
C ALA A 62 -10.08 -4.84 6.84
N TYR A 63 -9.07 -5.64 6.52
CA TYR A 63 -8.86 -6.95 7.12
C TYR A 63 -7.83 -6.82 8.24
N LEU A 64 -8.18 -7.32 9.42
CA LEU A 64 -7.31 -7.48 10.58
C LEU A 64 -7.16 -8.97 10.87
N LEU A 65 -5.93 -9.48 10.71
CA LEU A 65 -5.60 -10.87 10.95
C LEU A 65 -4.90 -10.96 12.31
N VAL A 66 -5.45 -11.78 13.20
CA VAL A 66 -5.01 -11.88 14.59
C VAL A 66 -4.57 -13.32 14.87
N PRO A 67 -3.29 -13.59 15.18
CA PRO A 67 -2.80 -14.92 15.52
C PRO A 67 -3.55 -15.54 16.70
N ASP A 68 -3.73 -16.86 16.69
CA ASP A 68 -4.33 -17.58 17.80
C ASP A 68 -3.54 -17.34 19.09
N GLY A 69 -4.25 -17.17 20.20
CA GLY A 69 -3.66 -16.90 21.50
C GLY A 69 -3.27 -15.44 21.76
N ALA A 70 -3.49 -14.54 20.80
CA ALA A 70 -3.24 -13.10 21.00
C ALA A 70 -4.17 -12.52 22.08
N SER A 71 -3.60 -11.87 23.08
CA SER A 71 -4.31 -11.28 24.23
C SER A 71 -3.46 -10.19 24.88
N GLU A 72 -4.04 -9.44 25.81
CA GLU A 72 -3.30 -8.41 26.58
C GLU A 72 -2.07 -8.98 27.31
N GLY A 73 -2.13 -10.25 27.73
CA GLY A 73 -1.00 -10.96 28.39
C GLY A 73 -0.05 -11.67 27.39
N ASN A 74 -0.35 -11.67 26.10
CA ASN A 74 0.44 -12.31 25.06
C ASN A 74 0.44 -11.46 23.79
N VAL A 75 1.35 -10.49 23.73
CA VAL A 75 1.42 -9.50 22.65
C VAL A 75 2.30 -9.97 21.50
N TYR A 76 1.89 -9.61 20.30
CA TYR A 76 2.53 -9.98 19.04
C TYR A 76 3.10 -8.77 18.31
N PRO A 77 4.17 -8.92 17.51
CA PRO A 77 4.56 -7.91 16.54
C PRO A 77 3.46 -7.73 15.49
N ALA A 78 3.43 -6.56 14.86
CA ALA A 78 2.43 -6.28 13.84
C ALA A 78 3.04 -5.79 12.52
N VAL A 79 2.33 -6.00 11.42
CA VAL A 79 2.70 -5.48 10.09
C VAL A 79 1.50 -4.81 9.44
N LEU A 80 1.65 -3.54 9.06
CA LEU A 80 0.74 -2.88 8.14
C LEU A 80 1.14 -3.22 6.71
N MET A 81 0.22 -3.78 5.93
CA MET A 81 0.48 -4.12 4.54
C MET A 81 -0.27 -3.20 3.58
N LEU A 82 0.46 -2.65 2.64
CA LEU A 82 0.02 -1.61 1.70
C LEU A 82 -0.01 -2.19 0.29
N HIS A 83 -1.22 -2.29 -0.27
CA HIS A 83 -1.45 -2.88 -1.59
C HIS A 83 -0.95 -2.00 -2.73
N ASP A 84 -0.69 -2.61 -3.87
CA ASP A 84 -0.26 -2.00 -5.11
C ASP A 84 -1.40 -1.28 -5.88
N HIS A 85 -1.01 -0.47 -6.88
CA HIS A 85 -1.93 0.18 -7.80
C HIS A 85 -2.58 -0.84 -8.76
N GLY A 86 -1.77 -1.49 -9.58
CA GLY A 86 -2.12 -2.52 -10.56
C GLY A 86 -3.22 -2.15 -11.55
N ALA A 87 -3.68 -0.90 -11.55
CA ALA A 87 -4.87 -0.47 -12.28
C ALA A 87 -6.12 -1.34 -11.97
N ARG A 88 -6.13 -2.02 -10.82
CA ARG A 88 -7.21 -2.88 -10.33
C ARG A 88 -7.91 -2.16 -9.18
N PHE A 89 -8.79 -1.22 -9.57
CA PHE A 89 -9.51 -0.36 -8.63
C PHE A 89 -10.67 -1.09 -7.93
N ASP A 90 -11.10 -2.22 -8.46
CA ASP A 90 -12.14 -3.10 -7.91
C ASP A 90 -11.72 -3.80 -6.61
N ILE A 91 -10.43 -3.99 -6.43
CA ILE A 91 -9.80 -4.62 -5.25
C ILE A 91 -8.65 -3.77 -4.73
N GLY A 92 -8.43 -3.80 -3.43
CA GLY A 92 -7.29 -3.16 -2.76
C GLY A 92 -6.68 -4.15 -1.76
N LYS A 93 -7.21 -4.22 -0.55
CA LYS A 93 -6.81 -5.16 0.51
C LYS A 93 -6.91 -6.63 0.09
N GLU A 94 -7.83 -6.97 -0.82
CA GLU A 94 -8.01 -8.31 -1.38
C GLU A 94 -6.84 -8.77 -2.27
N LYS A 95 -5.89 -7.90 -2.57
CA LYS A 95 -4.63 -8.24 -3.25
C LYS A 95 -3.61 -8.90 -2.32
N LEU A 96 -3.77 -8.75 -1.01
CA LEU A 96 -2.82 -9.21 0.00
C LEU A 96 -3.41 -10.19 1.01
N VAL A 97 -4.74 -10.16 1.20
CA VAL A 97 -5.50 -11.02 2.12
C VAL A 97 -6.47 -11.88 1.34
N ARG A 98 -6.58 -13.17 1.70
CA ARG A 98 -7.66 -14.04 1.20
C ARG A 98 -9.00 -13.48 1.70
N PRO A 99 -9.89 -13.05 0.80
CA PRO A 99 -11.14 -12.41 1.21
C PRO A 99 -12.05 -13.35 2.01
N ILE A 100 -12.85 -12.79 2.91
CA ILE A 100 -13.97 -13.49 3.57
C ILE A 100 -15.15 -13.51 2.61
N ALA A 101 -15.65 -14.69 2.28
CA ALA A 101 -16.68 -14.88 1.25
C ALA A 101 -17.96 -14.09 1.52
N SER A 102 -18.41 -14.01 2.78
CA SER A 102 -19.66 -13.34 3.15
C SER A 102 -19.65 -11.82 2.95
N VAL A 103 -18.46 -11.20 2.84
CA VAL A 103 -18.31 -9.75 2.60
C VAL A 103 -17.69 -9.43 1.23
N THR A 104 -17.48 -10.46 0.42
CA THR A 104 -16.89 -10.31 -0.93
C THR A 104 -18.01 -10.34 -1.99
N PRO A 105 -17.98 -9.43 -2.96
CA PRO A 105 -19.00 -9.39 -4.01
C PRO A 105 -19.15 -10.73 -4.75
N GLY A 106 -20.40 -11.27 -4.73
CA GLY A 106 -20.74 -12.55 -5.34
C GLY A 106 -20.39 -13.78 -4.50
N GLY A 107 -19.87 -13.63 -3.28
CA GLY A 107 -19.55 -14.74 -2.38
C GLY A 107 -18.31 -15.54 -2.78
N SER A 108 -18.24 -16.81 -2.38
CA SER A 108 -17.06 -17.70 -2.58
C SER A 108 -16.63 -17.90 -4.03
N ASP A 109 -17.57 -17.88 -4.96
CA ASP A 109 -17.35 -18.11 -6.39
C ASP A 109 -17.63 -16.84 -7.23
N GLY A 110 -17.87 -15.71 -6.55
CA GLY A 110 -18.22 -14.44 -7.16
C GLY A 110 -17.04 -13.73 -7.82
N TYR A 111 -17.39 -12.68 -8.54
CA TYR A 111 -16.42 -11.90 -9.32
C TYR A 111 -15.35 -11.26 -8.44
N GLY A 112 -15.66 -10.82 -7.23
CA GLY A 112 -14.68 -10.26 -6.30
C GLY A 112 -13.62 -11.27 -5.88
N MET A 113 -14.01 -12.52 -5.59
CA MET A 113 -13.08 -13.60 -5.26
C MET A 113 -12.21 -13.99 -6.46
N LYS A 114 -12.80 -14.10 -7.65
CA LYS A 114 -12.07 -14.39 -8.90
C LYS A 114 -11.05 -13.29 -9.23
N SER A 115 -11.44 -12.04 -9.06
CA SER A 115 -10.58 -10.87 -9.24
C SER A 115 -9.36 -10.92 -8.32
N SER A 116 -9.58 -11.16 -7.02
CA SER A 116 -8.52 -11.32 -6.02
C SER A 116 -7.58 -12.48 -6.33
N ARG A 117 -8.12 -13.69 -6.61
CA ARG A 117 -7.30 -14.86 -6.97
C ARG A 117 -6.41 -14.62 -8.17
N GLN A 118 -6.98 -14.11 -9.26
CA GLN A 118 -6.20 -13.81 -10.46
C GLN A 118 -5.05 -12.85 -10.15
N TRP A 119 -5.30 -11.82 -9.32
CA TRP A 119 -4.28 -10.87 -8.94
C TRP A 119 -3.13 -11.53 -8.18
N VAL A 120 -3.47 -12.34 -7.19
CA VAL A 120 -2.50 -13.03 -6.34
C VAL A 120 -1.72 -14.10 -7.12
N ASP A 121 -2.39 -14.82 -8.03
CA ASP A 121 -1.73 -15.80 -8.91
C ASP A 121 -0.68 -15.13 -9.81
N ILE A 122 -0.99 -13.96 -10.37
CA ILE A 122 -0.09 -13.25 -11.29
C ILE A 122 1.07 -12.57 -10.55
N ASN A 123 0.81 -11.93 -9.40
CA ASN A 123 1.78 -11.02 -8.77
C ASN A 123 2.46 -11.60 -7.53
N PHE A 124 1.92 -12.68 -6.94
CA PHE A 124 2.39 -13.24 -5.67
C PHE A 124 2.50 -14.77 -5.67
N ASP A 125 2.62 -15.40 -6.84
CA ASP A 125 2.70 -16.86 -6.99
C ASP A 125 1.59 -17.64 -6.25
N GLY A 126 0.38 -17.10 -6.24
CA GLY A 126 -0.78 -17.69 -5.58
C GLY A 126 -0.79 -17.58 -4.06
N VAL A 127 0.08 -16.76 -3.45
CA VAL A 127 0.22 -16.62 -2.00
C VAL A 127 -0.38 -15.30 -1.52
N TYR A 128 -1.34 -15.37 -0.61
CA TYR A 128 -1.80 -14.21 0.15
C TYR A 128 -0.79 -13.91 1.27
N LEU A 129 -0.02 -12.85 1.12
CA LEU A 129 1.09 -12.53 2.00
C LEU A 129 0.66 -12.26 3.44
N ALA A 130 -0.47 -11.57 3.63
CA ALA A 130 -0.98 -11.26 4.95
C ALA A 130 -1.37 -12.51 5.73
N ASP A 131 -1.99 -13.49 5.05
CA ASP A 131 -2.34 -14.78 5.62
C ASP A 131 -1.09 -15.56 6.06
N SER A 132 0.00 -15.45 5.28
CA SER A 132 1.28 -16.07 5.63
C SER A 132 1.91 -15.46 6.87
N LEU A 133 1.95 -14.13 6.97
CA LEU A 133 2.48 -13.42 8.15
C LEU A 133 1.64 -13.70 9.40
N ALA A 134 0.30 -13.78 9.27
CA ALA A 134 -0.56 -14.11 10.40
C ALA A 134 -0.25 -15.51 10.97
N ARG A 135 -0.07 -16.53 10.10
CA ARG A 135 0.37 -17.86 10.53
C ARG A 135 1.76 -17.86 11.18
N MET A 136 2.60 -16.93 10.79
CA MET A 136 3.93 -16.75 11.39
C MET A 136 3.89 -16.00 12.74
N GLY A 137 2.71 -15.62 13.24
CA GLY A 137 2.56 -14.94 14.52
C GLY A 137 2.74 -13.41 14.44
N TYR A 138 2.26 -12.80 13.38
CA TYR A 138 2.12 -11.35 13.26
C TYR A 138 0.64 -10.96 13.29
N VAL A 139 0.32 -9.89 14.00
CA VAL A 139 -0.94 -9.18 13.76
C VAL A 139 -0.80 -8.40 12.45
N VAL A 140 -1.72 -8.60 11.50
CA VAL A 140 -1.61 -7.97 10.18
C VAL A 140 -2.84 -7.13 9.91
N LEU A 141 -2.64 -5.88 9.48
CA LEU A 141 -3.71 -4.99 9.03
C LEU A 141 -3.52 -4.68 7.55
N VAL A 142 -4.61 -4.77 6.79
CA VAL A 142 -4.63 -4.39 5.36
C VAL A 142 -5.87 -3.57 5.08
N ALA A 143 -5.69 -2.30 4.71
CA ALA A 143 -6.76 -1.38 4.36
C ALA A 143 -6.70 -0.95 2.89
N ASP A 144 -7.83 -0.51 2.36
CA ASP A 144 -7.88 0.06 1.01
C ASP A 144 -7.33 1.48 0.98
N ALA A 145 -6.47 1.77 0.00
CA ALA A 145 -6.15 3.13 -0.37
C ALA A 145 -7.39 3.84 -0.94
N LEU A 146 -7.41 5.16 -0.84
CA LEU A 146 -8.45 5.98 -1.48
C LEU A 146 -8.53 5.67 -2.97
N TYR A 147 -9.71 5.36 -3.46
CA TYR A 147 -10.02 4.96 -4.83
C TYR A 147 -9.75 3.47 -5.17
N TRP A 148 -9.46 2.60 -4.19
CA TRP A 148 -9.34 1.15 -4.39
C TRP A 148 -10.31 0.38 -3.51
N GLY A 149 -10.70 -0.81 -3.97
CA GLY A 149 -11.51 -1.76 -3.20
C GLY A 149 -12.82 -1.15 -2.71
N GLY A 150 -13.07 -1.19 -1.42
CA GLY A 150 -14.26 -0.63 -0.80
C GLY A 150 -14.33 0.91 -0.79
N ARG A 151 -13.27 1.59 -1.20
CA ARG A 151 -13.21 3.06 -1.36
C ARG A 151 -13.24 3.49 -2.83
N SER A 152 -13.50 2.54 -3.74
CA SER A 152 -13.63 2.77 -5.17
C SER A 152 -15.06 3.15 -5.56
N THR A 153 -15.31 3.21 -6.85
CA THR A 153 -16.61 3.55 -7.45
C THR A 153 -17.35 2.32 -7.91
N ASP A 154 -18.68 2.45 -8.11
CA ASP A 154 -19.51 1.42 -8.74
C ASP A 154 -19.02 1.05 -10.14
N ASP A 155 -18.41 2.00 -10.86
CA ASP A 155 -17.80 1.76 -12.17
C ASP A 155 -16.65 0.77 -12.11
N ALA A 156 -15.83 0.79 -11.06
CA ALA A 156 -14.78 -0.18 -10.86
C ALA A 156 -15.34 -1.58 -10.55
N GLN A 157 -16.41 -1.65 -9.78
CA GLN A 157 -17.11 -2.91 -9.49
C GLN A 157 -17.81 -3.44 -10.75
N LEU A 158 -18.40 -2.56 -11.58
CA LEU A 158 -18.97 -2.93 -12.87
C LEU A 158 -17.89 -3.49 -13.81
N TRP A 159 -16.72 -2.85 -13.87
CA TRP A 159 -15.59 -3.37 -14.63
C TRP A 159 -15.18 -4.77 -14.16
N ALA A 160 -15.16 -5.02 -12.87
CA ALA A 160 -14.84 -6.36 -12.32
C ALA A 160 -15.91 -7.39 -12.70
N ARG A 161 -17.20 -7.03 -12.63
CA ARG A 161 -18.29 -7.91 -13.06
C ARG A 161 -18.16 -8.28 -14.54
N MET A 162 -17.86 -7.32 -15.40
CA MET A 162 -17.66 -7.58 -16.83
C MET A 162 -16.51 -8.57 -17.10
N ASN A 163 -15.50 -8.61 -16.24
CA ASN A 163 -14.31 -9.44 -16.43
C ASN A 163 -14.41 -10.81 -15.73
N PHE A 164 -15.12 -10.90 -14.60
CA PHE A 164 -15.04 -12.04 -13.70
C PHE A 164 -16.38 -12.67 -13.32
N ASP A 165 -17.51 -12.03 -13.70
CA ASP A 165 -18.85 -12.58 -13.48
C ASP A 165 -19.33 -13.32 -14.73
N ASP A 166 -19.35 -14.65 -14.68
CA ASP A 166 -19.81 -15.48 -15.81
C ASP A 166 -21.28 -15.25 -16.14
N ALA A 167 -22.07 -14.74 -15.18
CA ALA A 167 -23.48 -14.42 -15.36
C ALA A 167 -23.71 -12.99 -15.88
N TYR A 168 -22.63 -12.19 -16.08
CA TYR A 168 -22.80 -10.84 -16.60
C TYR A 168 -23.30 -10.84 -18.05
N VAL A 169 -24.43 -10.18 -18.26
CA VAL A 169 -25.03 -10.02 -19.58
C VAL A 169 -24.57 -8.71 -20.18
N PHE A 170 -23.80 -8.78 -21.27
CA PHE A 170 -23.36 -7.59 -21.99
C PHE A 170 -24.55 -6.97 -22.75
N PRO A 171 -24.60 -5.63 -22.87
CA PRO A 171 -25.54 -4.98 -23.75
C PRO A 171 -25.47 -5.56 -25.16
N ASP A 172 -26.66 -5.61 -25.86
CA ASP A 172 -26.70 -6.07 -27.23
C ASP A 172 -25.97 -5.10 -28.18
N ARG A 173 -25.64 -5.62 -29.36
CA ARG A 173 -24.89 -4.89 -30.37
C ARG A 173 -25.58 -3.59 -30.81
N ASP A 174 -26.90 -3.61 -30.97
CA ASP A 174 -27.66 -2.47 -31.49
C ASP A 174 -27.67 -1.33 -30.47
N THR A 175 -27.76 -1.64 -29.16
CA THR A 175 -27.62 -0.69 -28.08
C THR A 175 -26.23 -0.05 -28.09
N LEU A 176 -25.16 -0.84 -28.22
CA LEU A 176 -23.79 -0.35 -28.22
C LEU A 176 -23.45 0.51 -29.43
N ILE A 177 -24.05 0.21 -30.60
CA ILE A 177 -23.91 1.05 -31.80
C ILE A 177 -24.63 2.39 -31.58
N LYS A 178 -25.84 2.36 -31.04
CA LYS A 178 -26.62 3.56 -30.73
C LYS A 178 -25.91 4.48 -29.73
N ASP A 179 -25.23 3.88 -28.72
CA ASP A 179 -24.49 4.61 -27.71
C ASP A 179 -23.09 5.05 -28.16
N GLY A 180 -22.71 4.80 -29.42
CA GLY A 180 -21.44 5.21 -30.01
C GLY A 180 -20.22 4.46 -29.47
N VAL A 181 -20.43 3.32 -28.79
CA VAL A 181 -19.36 2.48 -28.25
C VAL A 181 -18.71 1.61 -29.33
N MET A 182 -19.39 1.39 -30.46
CA MET A 182 -18.93 0.47 -31.50
C MET A 182 -19.29 0.93 -32.93
N THR A 183 -18.56 0.36 -33.90
CA THR A 183 -18.88 0.37 -35.32
C THR A 183 -19.44 -0.97 -35.76
N VAL A 184 -20.13 -0.99 -36.92
CA VAL A 184 -21.03 -2.06 -37.42
C VAL A 184 -20.35 -3.43 -37.65
N GLU A 185 -19.03 -3.55 -37.69
CA GLU A 185 -18.30 -4.74 -38.19
C GLU A 185 -17.56 -5.57 -37.14
N THR A 186 -18.09 -5.76 -35.94
CA THR A 186 -17.35 -6.48 -34.90
C THR A 186 -18.07 -7.75 -34.43
N ASP A 187 -17.30 -8.83 -34.24
CA ASP A 187 -17.78 -10.04 -33.60
C ASP A 187 -18.03 -9.86 -32.10
N ASP A 188 -18.75 -10.76 -31.46
CA ASP A 188 -19.11 -10.69 -30.03
C ASP A 188 -17.92 -10.58 -29.10
N ALA A 189 -16.79 -11.21 -29.43
CA ALA A 189 -15.58 -11.15 -28.58
C ALA A 189 -14.94 -9.74 -28.64
N LYS A 190 -14.93 -9.12 -29.81
CA LYS A 190 -14.46 -7.72 -29.98
C LYS A 190 -15.41 -6.74 -29.31
N ILE A 191 -16.73 -7.01 -29.36
CA ILE A 191 -17.74 -6.26 -28.64
C ILE A 191 -17.40 -6.23 -27.15
N ARG A 192 -17.31 -7.39 -26.53
CA ARG A 192 -16.98 -7.51 -25.09
C ARG A 192 -15.72 -6.75 -24.75
N LYS A 193 -14.64 -6.94 -25.51
CA LYS A 193 -13.37 -6.26 -25.30
C LYS A 193 -13.50 -4.73 -25.35
N SER A 194 -14.27 -4.21 -26.30
CA SER A 194 -14.49 -2.76 -26.45
C SER A 194 -15.28 -2.18 -25.28
N VAL A 195 -16.33 -2.87 -24.83
CA VAL A 195 -17.14 -2.46 -23.68
C VAL A 195 -16.30 -2.45 -22.39
N ILE A 196 -15.54 -3.52 -22.14
CA ILE A 196 -14.65 -3.62 -20.98
C ILE A 196 -13.60 -2.50 -21.01
N LYS A 197 -13.03 -2.23 -22.20
CA LYS A 197 -12.06 -1.13 -22.36
C LYS A 197 -12.72 0.22 -22.06
N ARG A 198 -13.90 0.50 -22.60
CA ARG A 198 -14.63 1.74 -22.32
C ARG A 198 -14.96 1.89 -20.84
N GLN A 199 -15.41 0.81 -20.18
CA GLN A 199 -15.66 0.83 -18.74
C GLN A 199 -14.38 1.15 -17.95
N LYS A 200 -13.22 0.64 -18.39
CA LYS A 200 -11.94 0.97 -17.77
C LYS A 200 -11.57 2.46 -17.91
N GLU A 201 -11.86 3.03 -19.08
CA GLU A 201 -11.66 4.48 -19.31
C GLU A 201 -12.54 5.32 -18.38
N ILE A 202 -13.81 4.91 -18.15
CA ILE A 202 -14.72 5.57 -17.19
C ILE A 202 -14.13 5.52 -15.78
N VAL A 203 -13.57 4.39 -15.37
CA VAL A 203 -12.89 4.29 -14.04
C VAL A 203 -11.73 5.29 -13.95
N TYR A 204 -10.90 5.43 -14.99
CA TYR A 204 -9.83 6.43 -15.00
C TYR A 204 -10.35 7.88 -15.05
N GLU A 205 -11.49 8.13 -15.73
CA GLU A 205 -12.14 9.44 -15.70
C GLU A 205 -12.58 9.79 -14.27
N GLY A 206 -13.16 8.82 -13.54
CA GLY A 206 -13.51 8.94 -12.14
C GLY A 206 -12.29 9.25 -11.24
N GLN A 207 -11.17 8.58 -11.48
CA GLN A 207 -9.92 8.85 -10.77
C GLN A 207 -9.46 10.31 -10.97
N ARG A 208 -9.48 10.79 -12.22
CA ARG A 208 -9.13 12.19 -12.52
C ARG A 208 -10.07 13.19 -11.85
N LYS A 209 -11.37 12.84 -11.74
CA LYS A 209 -12.35 13.66 -11.04
C LYS A 209 -12.04 13.76 -9.55
N VAL A 210 -11.78 12.64 -8.89
CA VAL A 210 -11.36 12.63 -7.47
C VAL A 210 -10.10 13.45 -7.26
N TYR A 211 -9.10 13.32 -8.14
CA TYR A 211 -7.90 14.14 -8.08
C TYR A 211 -8.21 15.65 -8.15
N ALA A 212 -9.05 16.07 -9.10
CA ALA A 212 -9.43 17.46 -9.25
C ALA A 212 -10.22 17.98 -8.03
N GLU A 213 -11.09 17.16 -7.44
CA GLU A 213 -11.84 17.50 -6.23
C GLU A 213 -10.91 17.67 -5.01
N LEU A 214 -9.91 16.81 -4.84
CA LEU A 214 -8.90 16.95 -3.79
C LEU A 214 -8.07 18.23 -3.99
N GLN A 215 -7.62 18.49 -5.22
CA GLN A 215 -6.89 19.73 -5.53
C GLN A 215 -7.70 21.00 -5.25
N ALA A 216 -9.00 21.00 -5.57
CA ALA A 216 -9.89 22.12 -5.28
C ALA A 216 -10.04 22.39 -3.77
N GLN A 217 -9.78 21.39 -2.93
CA GLN A 217 -9.76 21.46 -1.48
C GLN A 217 -8.35 21.71 -0.92
N ASN A 218 -7.34 21.93 -1.76
CA ASN A 218 -5.91 21.99 -1.40
C ASN A 218 -5.42 20.71 -0.67
N VAL A 219 -5.96 19.54 -1.02
CA VAL A 219 -5.55 18.25 -0.49
C VAL A 219 -4.66 17.54 -1.51
N ILE A 220 -3.46 17.18 -1.11
CA ILE A 220 -2.57 16.32 -1.89
C ILE A 220 -2.97 14.85 -1.65
N TRP A 221 -3.30 14.12 -2.72
CA TRP A 221 -3.77 12.74 -2.62
C TRP A 221 -2.80 11.82 -1.87
N ALA A 222 -1.52 11.88 -2.20
CA ALA A 222 -0.50 11.06 -1.55
C ALA A 222 -0.37 11.36 -0.05
N GLU A 223 -0.57 12.61 0.37
CA GLU A 223 -0.60 12.98 1.80
C GLU A 223 -1.88 12.50 2.49
N LYS A 224 -3.01 12.54 1.80
CA LYS A 224 -4.25 11.94 2.32
C LYS A 224 -4.06 10.44 2.59
N MET A 225 -3.44 9.71 1.64
CA MET A 225 -3.11 8.30 1.86
C MET A 225 -2.11 8.11 3.00
N LEU A 226 -1.10 8.96 3.12
CA LEU A 226 -0.14 8.90 4.22
C LEU A 226 -0.82 9.09 5.58
N ARG A 227 -1.78 10.01 5.69
CA ARG A 227 -2.58 10.19 6.92
C ARG A 227 -3.43 8.96 7.24
N ASP A 228 -4.09 8.38 6.23
CA ASP A 228 -4.88 7.17 6.38
C ASP A 228 -4.01 5.98 6.84
N ASP A 229 -2.82 5.83 6.25
CA ASP A 229 -1.86 4.78 6.62
C ASP A 229 -1.30 4.98 8.04
N ALA A 230 -1.04 6.21 8.45
CA ALA A 230 -0.65 6.53 9.82
C ALA A 230 -1.78 6.23 10.83
N ALA A 231 -3.04 6.48 10.46
CA ALA A 231 -4.19 6.06 11.28
C ALA A 231 -4.28 4.53 11.42
N CYS A 232 -3.92 3.77 10.37
CA CYS A 232 -3.80 2.31 10.46
C CYS A 232 -2.70 1.87 11.44
N VAL A 233 -1.54 2.55 11.47
CA VAL A 233 -0.48 2.29 12.47
C VAL A 233 -0.96 2.60 13.87
N ASN A 234 -1.67 3.72 14.06
CA ASN A 234 -2.25 4.09 15.36
C ASN A 234 -3.29 3.07 15.86
N LEU A 235 -4.12 2.55 14.94
CA LEU A 235 -5.03 1.45 15.26
C LEU A 235 -4.26 0.23 15.77
N LEU A 236 -3.25 -0.23 15.03
CA LEU A 236 -2.42 -1.37 15.45
C LEU A 236 -1.78 -1.13 16.82
N ALA A 237 -1.18 0.05 17.04
CA ALA A 237 -0.53 0.40 18.30
C ALA A 237 -1.49 0.49 19.49
N GLY A 238 -2.79 0.71 19.24
CA GLY A 238 -3.85 0.76 20.25
C GLY A 238 -4.44 -0.60 20.61
N LEU A 239 -4.15 -1.67 19.83
CA LEU A 239 -4.70 -3.00 20.11
C LEU A 239 -4.00 -3.64 21.32
N PRO A 240 -4.74 -4.20 22.28
CA PRO A 240 -4.16 -4.70 23.55
C PRO A 240 -3.24 -5.92 23.38
N TYR A 241 -3.27 -6.57 22.22
CA TYR A 241 -2.46 -7.72 21.87
C TYR A 241 -1.35 -7.40 20.85
N VAL A 242 -1.09 -6.12 20.58
CA VAL A 242 0.01 -5.67 19.70
C VAL A 242 1.11 -5.03 20.55
N ASP A 243 2.35 -5.44 20.30
CA ASP A 243 3.52 -4.74 20.80
C ASP A 243 3.80 -3.52 19.90
N LYS A 244 3.46 -2.33 20.38
CA LYS A 244 3.63 -1.07 19.65
C LYS A 244 5.08 -0.73 19.30
N GLU A 245 6.05 -1.33 19.99
CA GLU A 245 7.48 -1.16 19.68
C GLU A 245 7.95 -2.14 18.59
N ARG A 246 7.07 -2.99 18.08
CA ARG A 246 7.37 -4.00 17.06
C ARG A 246 6.35 -3.96 15.91
N ILE A 247 6.11 -2.76 15.34
CA ILE A 247 5.23 -2.56 14.18
C ILE A 247 6.09 -2.28 12.95
N GLY A 248 5.94 -3.11 11.91
CA GLY A 248 6.56 -2.93 10.60
C GLY A 248 5.56 -2.51 9.51
N ALA A 249 6.08 -2.10 8.37
CA ALA A 249 5.30 -1.82 7.17
C ALA A 249 5.83 -2.58 5.96
N PHE A 250 4.93 -3.12 5.14
CA PHE A 250 5.24 -3.72 3.85
C PHE A 250 4.47 -3.03 2.75
N GLY A 251 5.08 -2.86 1.59
CA GLY A 251 4.36 -2.44 0.40
C GLY A 251 4.96 -2.95 -0.89
N PHE A 252 4.09 -3.22 -1.87
CA PHE A 252 4.45 -3.59 -3.23
C PHE A 252 3.99 -2.50 -4.20
N SER A 253 4.85 -2.09 -5.15
CA SER A 253 4.53 -1.09 -6.18
C SER A 253 4.05 0.23 -5.52
N MET A 254 2.87 0.76 -5.83
CA MET A 254 2.29 1.91 -5.12
C MET A 254 2.34 1.72 -3.59
N GLY A 255 2.11 0.51 -3.10
CA GLY A 255 2.26 0.18 -1.69
C GLY A 255 3.69 0.37 -1.18
N ALA A 256 4.71 0.13 -2.00
CA ALA A 256 6.10 0.40 -1.64
C ALA A 256 6.37 1.91 -1.49
N HIS A 257 5.81 2.73 -2.40
CA HIS A 257 5.83 4.19 -2.25
C HIS A 257 5.19 4.62 -0.93
N ARG A 258 3.99 4.10 -0.63
CA ARG A 258 3.30 4.36 0.65
C ARG A 258 4.12 3.87 1.84
N CYS A 259 4.77 2.71 1.74
CA CYS A 259 5.59 2.12 2.80
C CYS A 259 6.79 2.99 3.18
N TRP A 260 7.59 3.44 2.21
CA TRP A 260 8.74 4.27 2.55
C TRP A 260 8.34 5.69 2.95
N MET A 261 7.24 6.26 2.40
CA MET A 261 6.67 7.52 2.91
C MET A 261 6.21 7.37 4.36
N LEU A 262 5.43 6.35 4.66
CA LEU A 262 4.97 6.07 6.01
C LEU A 262 6.13 5.83 6.98
N SER A 263 7.13 5.06 6.56
CA SER A 263 8.33 4.80 7.37
C SER A 263 9.13 6.07 7.65
N ALA A 264 9.18 7.02 6.71
CA ALA A 264 9.88 8.28 6.90
C ALA A 264 9.17 9.22 7.90
N PHE A 265 7.84 9.26 7.89
CA PHE A 265 7.08 10.29 8.61
C PHE A 265 6.22 9.76 9.76
N CYS A 266 6.13 8.44 9.98
CA CYS A 266 5.41 7.82 11.09
C CYS A 266 6.39 7.10 12.02
N GLU A 267 6.56 7.60 13.25
CA GLU A 267 7.45 7.01 14.26
C GLU A 267 6.99 5.63 14.75
N GLY A 268 5.68 5.36 14.65
CA GLY A 268 5.10 4.07 15.01
C GLY A 268 5.65 2.91 14.18
N VAL A 269 6.09 3.15 12.93
CA VAL A 269 6.74 2.14 12.10
C VAL A 269 8.20 1.99 12.50
N LYS A 270 8.63 0.78 12.86
CA LYS A 270 9.98 0.48 13.33
C LYS A 270 10.91 -0.06 12.25
N CYS A 271 10.35 -0.75 11.25
CA CYS A 271 11.08 -1.17 10.04
C CYS A 271 10.13 -1.20 8.84
N GLY A 272 10.68 -1.10 7.64
CA GLY A 272 9.89 -1.12 6.40
C GLY A 272 10.49 -1.99 5.32
N VAL A 273 9.61 -2.58 4.50
CA VAL A 273 9.98 -3.31 3.28
C VAL A 273 9.24 -2.71 2.10
N ALA A 274 9.98 -2.14 1.15
CA ALA A 274 9.49 -1.52 -0.07
C ALA A 274 9.91 -2.35 -1.29
N LEU A 275 8.94 -2.96 -1.96
CA LEU A 275 9.17 -3.84 -3.11
C LEU A 275 8.69 -3.17 -4.40
N SER A 276 9.60 -3.02 -5.36
CA SER A 276 9.32 -2.57 -6.73
C SER A 276 8.64 -1.21 -6.83
N TRP A 277 9.16 -0.22 -6.11
CA TRP A 277 8.91 1.18 -6.36
C TRP A 277 10.06 2.04 -5.84
N MET A 278 10.97 2.39 -6.73
CA MET A 278 11.99 3.41 -6.57
C MET A 278 12.44 3.87 -7.96
N SER A 279 12.86 5.12 -8.10
CA SER A 279 13.29 5.71 -9.38
C SER A 279 14.13 6.95 -9.17
N ALA A 280 14.72 7.48 -10.22
CA ALA A 280 15.30 8.82 -10.26
C ALA A 280 14.29 9.82 -10.81
N LEU A 281 14.21 11.01 -10.23
CA LEU A 281 13.25 12.04 -10.59
C LEU A 281 13.43 12.53 -12.04
N GLU A 282 14.64 12.51 -12.56
CA GLU A 282 14.96 12.93 -13.92
C GLU A 282 14.16 12.16 -14.97
N ASN A 283 14.01 10.85 -14.78
CA ASN A 283 13.27 9.96 -15.67
C ASN A 283 11.77 9.86 -15.35
N TYR A 284 11.37 10.35 -14.17
CA TYR A 284 9.99 10.42 -13.77
C TYR A 284 9.10 11.24 -14.72
N LYS A 285 9.69 12.20 -15.43
CA LYS A 285 8.99 13.02 -16.44
C LYS A 285 8.41 12.22 -17.61
N GLY A 286 8.78 10.96 -17.77
CA GLY A 286 8.29 10.06 -18.81
C GLY A 286 6.93 9.41 -18.54
N GLY A 287 6.29 9.66 -17.42
CA GLY A 287 4.89 9.28 -17.19
C GLY A 287 4.63 7.85 -16.71
N HIS A 288 5.65 7.04 -16.42
CA HIS A 288 5.44 5.66 -15.95
C HIS A 288 5.68 5.45 -14.46
N ALA A 289 6.35 6.36 -13.79
CA ALA A 289 6.80 6.15 -12.41
C ALA A 289 5.76 6.50 -11.35
N SER A 290 4.71 7.25 -11.65
CA SER A 290 3.62 7.43 -10.69
C SER A 290 2.29 7.75 -11.34
N ASP A 291 1.29 7.41 -10.60
CA ASP A 291 -0.08 7.82 -10.76
C ASP A 291 -0.33 9.16 -10.01
N LEU A 292 -1.44 9.81 -10.32
CA LEU A 292 -1.88 11.04 -9.65
C LEU A 292 -1.94 10.90 -8.12
N SER A 293 -2.19 9.69 -7.63
CA SER A 293 -2.28 9.38 -6.21
C SER A 293 -0.93 9.32 -5.48
N MET A 294 0.20 9.35 -6.17
CA MET A 294 1.53 9.20 -5.56
C MET A 294 2.39 10.47 -5.59
N CYS A 295 1.92 11.54 -6.22
CA CYS A 295 2.69 12.76 -6.37
C CYS A 295 2.51 13.73 -5.20
N ILE A 296 3.61 14.13 -4.56
CA ILE A 296 3.68 15.26 -3.63
C ILE A 296 4.57 16.31 -4.28
N GLN A 297 3.97 17.18 -5.09
CA GLN A 297 4.72 18.16 -5.88
C GLN A 297 5.67 19.04 -5.05
N PRO A 298 5.26 19.61 -3.89
CA PRO A 298 6.18 20.41 -3.08
C PRO A 298 7.44 19.66 -2.62
N MET A 299 7.34 18.33 -2.42
CA MET A 299 8.49 17.50 -2.09
C MET A 299 9.37 17.27 -3.34
N ARG A 300 8.75 17.01 -4.50
CA ARG A 300 9.46 16.76 -5.77
C ARG A 300 10.19 17.99 -6.29
N ASP A 301 9.72 19.19 -5.98
CA ASP A 301 10.40 20.44 -6.33
C ASP A 301 11.71 20.64 -5.56
N GLN A 302 11.91 19.90 -4.46
CA GLN A 302 13.05 20.08 -3.56
C GLN A 302 14.00 18.89 -3.51
N MET A 303 13.52 17.67 -3.84
CA MET A 303 14.29 16.45 -3.63
C MET A 303 13.88 15.34 -4.60
N ASP A 304 14.85 14.47 -4.91
CA ASP A 304 14.64 13.24 -5.65
C ASP A 304 14.07 12.13 -4.76
N PHE A 305 13.62 11.02 -5.36
CA PHE A 305 13.06 9.90 -4.62
C PHE A 305 14.04 9.27 -3.63
N GLY A 306 15.30 9.07 -4.03
CA GLY A 306 16.34 8.52 -3.16
C GLY A 306 16.71 9.42 -1.98
N ASP A 307 16.41 10.73 -2.06
CA ASP A 307 16.67 11.69 -0.98
C ASP A 307 15.72 11.49 0.22
N ILE A 308 14.68 10.66 0.10
CA ILE A 308 13.87 10.23 1.24
C ILE A 308 14.70 9.59 2.36
N GLY A 309 15.90 9.11 2.05
CA GLY A 309 16.88 8.61 3.01
C GLY A 309 17.21 9.60 4.13
N ILE A 310 17.06 10.91 3.89
CA ILE A 310 17.24 11.97 4.90
C ILE A 310 16.27 11.77 6.08
N PHE A 311 15.03 11.36 5.77
CA PHE A 311 13.97 11.16 6.76
C PHE A 311 13.89 9.72 7.27
N LEU A 312 14.35 8.75 6.49
CA LEU A 312 14.34 7.34 6.85
C LEU A 312 15.42 6.97 7.86
N ALA A 313 16.63 7.53 7.73
CA ALA A 313 17.76 7.16 8.59
C ALA A 313 17.53 7.58 10.05
N PRO A 314 17.80 6.69 11.04
CA PRO A 314 18.45 5.38 10.96
C PRO A 314 17.48 4.18 10.90
N LYS A 315 16.21 4.37 10.53
CA LYS A 315 15.20 3.31 10.56
C LYS A 315 15.60 2.15 9.65
N PRO A 316 15.51 0.88 10.10
CA PRO A 316 15.75 -0.28 9.27
C PRO A 316 14.82 -0.30 8.05
N MET A 317 15.40 -0.37 6.86
CA MET A 317 14.66 -0.42 5.59
C MET A 317 15.26 -1.48 4.66
N LEU A 318 14.36 -2.21 4.00
CA LEU A 318 14.69 -3.11 2.90
C LEU A 318 14.01 -2.63 1.62
N PHE A 319 14.81 -2.28 0.61
CA PHE A 319 14.30 -1.98 -0.73
C PHE A 319 14.67 -3.13 -1.66
N LEU A 320 13.66 -3.65 -2.35
CA LEU A 320 13.78 -4.71 -3.34
C LEU A 320 13.26 -4.22 -4.69
N ASN A 321 13.99 -4.49 -5.79
CA ASN A 321 13.51 -4.19 -7.14
C ASN A 321 13.91 -5.31 -8.11
N GLY A 322 13.03 -5.59 -9.09
CA GLY A 322 13.36 -6.54 -10.16
C GLY A 322 14.39 -5.97 -11.12
N GLU A 323 15.36 -6.79 -11.57
CA GLU A 323 16.35 -6.37 -12.57
C GLU A 323 15.73 -6.06 -13.92
N THR A 324 14.60 -6.69 -14.23
CA THR A 324 13.87 -6.53 -15.50
C THR A 324 12.49 -5.89 -15.28
N ASP A 325 12.36 -5.08 -14.23
CA ASP A 325 11.11 -4.36 -13.96
C ASP A 325 10.79 -3.38 -15.10
N HIS A 326 9.63 -3.57 -15.73
CA HIS A 326 9.23 -2.77 -16.89
C HIS A 326 8.68 -1.38 -16.53
N LEU A 327 8.43 -1.11 -15.23
CA LEU A 327 7.96 0.18 -14.73
C LEU A 327 9.08 1.03 -14.14
N PHE A 328 10.11 0.39 -13.60
CA PHE A 328 11.23 1.05 -12.90
C PHE A 328 12.55 0.56 -13.47
N ALA A 329 13.13 1.37 -14.34
CA ALA A 329 14.42 1.04 -14.98
C ALA A 329 15.50 0.83 -13.93
N LYS A 330 16.30 -0.22 -14.10
CA LYS A 330 17.34 -0.62 -13.14
C LYS A 330 18.30 0.52 -12.85
N GLU A 331 18.72 1.24 -13.89
CA GLU A 331 19.68 2.34 -13.80
C GLU A 331 19.13 3.49 -12.91
N ASP A 332 17.84 3.78 -12.98
CA ASP A 332 17.22 4.82 -12.15
C ASP A 332 17.10 4.38 -10.70
N VAL A 333 16.79 3.10 -10.51
CA VAL A 333 16.72 2.50 -9.15
C VAL A 333 18.12 2.48 -8.52
N GLU A 334 19.18 2.19 -9.29
CA GLU A 334 20.59 2.23 -8.83
C GLU A 334 20.95 3.63 -8.31
N VAL A 335 20.64 4.69 -9.07
CA VAL A 335 20.85 6.07 -8.65
C VAL A 335 20.14 6.39 -7.34
N ALA A 336 18.89 5.97 -7.20
CA ALA A 336 18.13 6.19 -5.98
C ALA A 336 18.69 5.39 -4.79
N PHE A 337 19.14 4.15 -5.01
CA PHE A 337 19.77 3.33 -3.97
C PHE A 337 21.08 3.94 -3.48
N GLU A 338 21.91 4.47 -4.38
CA GLU A 338 23.15 5.17 -4.02
C GLU A 338 22.87 6.38 -3.13
N LYS A 339 21.84 7.19 -3.46
CA LYS A 339 21.40 8.31 -2.61
C LYS A 339 20.96 7.85 -1.23
N LEU A 340 20.10 6.83 -1.15
CA LEU A 340 19.68 6.24 0.11
C LEU A 340 20.88 5.85 0.98
N HIS A 341 21.84 5.10 0.44
CA HIS A 341 23.05 4.70 1.15
C HIS A 341 23.90 5.90 1.62
N SER A 342 24.02 6.93 0.76
CA SER A 342 24.73 8.16 1.10
C SER A 342 24.11 8.88 2.30
N HIS A 343 22.78 8.99 2.35
CA HIS A 343 22.07 9.63 3.48
C HIS A 343 22.22 8.84 4.78
N TYR A 344 22.10 7.51 4.74
CA TYR A 344 22.32 6.67 5.91
C TYR A 344 23.77 6.74 6.42
N ALA A 345 24.76 6.72 5.51
CA ALA A 345 26.16 6.89 5.86
C ALA A 345 26.43 8.27 6.50
N SER A 346 25.82 9.32 5.94
CA SER A 346 25.93 10.69 6.47
C SER A 346 25.32 10.80 7.87
N TYR A 347 24.16 10.16 8.09
CA TYR A 347 23.54 10.09 9.42
C TYR A 347 24.48 9.42 10.44
N ASN A 348 24.99 8.22 10.13
CA ASN A 348 25.90 7.49 11.02
C ASN A 348 27.15 8.32 11.34
N LYS A 349 27.77 8.92 10.31
CA LYS A 349 28.94 9.78 10.48
C LYS A 349 28.66 10.96 11.41
N SER A 350 27.52 11.63 11.23
CA SER A 350 27.14 12.80 12.05
C SER A 350 26.90 12.47 13.52
N ARG A 351 26.61 11.21 13.83
CA ARG A 351 26.33 10.69 15.18
C ARG A 351 27.48 9.87 15.77
N GLY A 352 28.58 9.68 15.04
CA GLY A 352 29.70 8.84 15.48
C GLY A 352 29.32 7.37 15.63
N ILE A 353 28.33 6.89 14.86
CA ILE A 353 27.89 5.50 14.88
C ILE A 353 28.84 4.68 13.99
N GLU A 354 29.54 3.72 14.60
CA GLU A 354 30.37 2.76 13.89
C GLU A 354 29.52 1.56 13.45
N GLY A 355 29.80 1.03 12.24
CA GLY A 355 29.12 -0.13 11.68
C GLY A 355 28.25 0.18 10.45
N SER A 356 27.66 -0.88 9.91
CA SER A 356 26.78 -0.76 8.74
C SER A 356 25.44 -0.15 9.12
N ALA A 357 24.94 0.72 8.28
CA ALA A 357 23.58 1.24 8.43
C ALA A 357 22.53 0.11 8.25
N PRO A 358 21.38 0.18 8.95
CA PRO A 358 20.32 -0.83 8.84
C PRO A 358 19.49 -0.66 7.57
N LEU A 359 20.12 -0.24 6.48
CA LEU A 359 19.55 -0.11 5.15
C LEU A 359 20.05 -1.26 4.26
N ARG A 360 19.13 -1.96 3.64
CA ARG A 360 19.41 -2.99 2.64
C ARG A 360 18.72 -2.64 1.33
N THR A 361 19.47 -2.65 0.24
CA THR A 361 18.97 -2.52 -1.11
C THR A 361 19.38 -3.75 -1.91
N ARG A 362 18.48 -4.29 -2.71
CA ARG A 362 18.75 -5.50 -3.47
C ARG A 362 17.95 -5.53 -4.76
N PHE A 363 18.62 -5.88 -5.84
CA PHE A 363 17.96 -6.36 -7.05
C PHE A 363 17.74 -7.87 -6.98
N PHE A 364 16.63 -8.34 -7.54
CA PHE A 364 16.35 -9.75 -7.71
C PHE A 364 16.13 -10.08 -9.19
N ASP A 365 16.43 -11.31 -9.55
CA ASP A 365 16.20 -11.81 -10.90
C ASP A 365 14.70 -11.96 -11.16
N GLY A 366 14.12 -10.99 -11.84
CA GLY A 366 12.70 -10.90 -12.12
C GLY A 366 12.23 -9.50 -12.51
N GLY A 367 10.96 -9.39 -12.85
CA GLY A 367 10.28 -8.14 -13.21
C GLY A 367 9.49 -7.55 -12.06
N HIS A 368 8.37 -6.89 -12.41
CA HIS A 368 7.44 -6.26 -11.45
C HIS A 368 6.54 -7.30 -10.76
N HIS A 369 7.09 -8.05 -9.80
CA HIS A 369 6.46 -9.23 -9.22
C HIS A 369 7.06 -9.56 -7.84
N CYS A 370 6.30 -10.18 -6.96
CA CYS A 370 6.72 -10.65 -5.64
C CYS A 370 6.69 -12.18 -5.59
N SER A 371 7.74 -12.83 -6.10
CA SER A 371 7.79 -14.29 -6.10
C SER A 371 7.94 -14.87 -4.70
N LYS A 372 7.73 -16.18 -4.56
CA LYS A 372 7.94 -16.92 -3.28
C LYS A 372 9.34 -16.72 -2.71
N ARG A 373 10.34 -16.47 -3.57
CA ARG A 373 11.71 -16.20 -3.14
C ARG A 373 11.82 -14.85 -2.44
N GLU A 374 11.23 -13.79 -3.02
CA GLU A 374 11.19 -12.45 -2.43
C GLU A 374 10.34 -12.46 -1.16
N GLN A 375 9.21 -13.19 -1.15
CA GLN A 375 8.38 -13.37 0.06
C GLN A 375 9.21 -13.94 1.23
N SER A 376 10.04 -14.95 0.97
CA SER A 376 10.92 -15.53 2.02
C SER A 376 11.93 -14.52 2.56
N VAL A 377 12.47 -13.65 1.71
CA VAL A 377 13.38 -12.56 2.12
C VAL A 377 12.64 -11.54 2.99
N ILE A 378 11.42 -11.16 2.60
CA ILE A 378 10.56 -10.23 3.34
C ILE A 378 10.23 -10.78 4.73
N PHE A 379 9.81 -12.05 4.81
CA PHE A 379 9.47 -12.69 6.07
C PHE A 379 10.68 -12.78 7.01
N SER A 380 11.84 -13.19 6.49
CA SER A 380 13.08 -13.25 7.27
C SER A 380 13.50 -11.88 7.79
N TYR A 381 13.29 -10.82 7.00
CA TYR A 381 13.58 -9.45 7.41
C TYR A 381 12.68 -9.01 8.57
N PHE A 382 11.38 -9.29 8.52
CA PHE A 382 10.50 -8.99 9.64
C PHE A 382 10.82 -9.81 10.88
N ASP A 383 11.16 -11.09 10.74
CA ASP A 383 11.59 -11.90 11.89
C ASP A 383 12.86 -11.32 12.57
N GLU A 384 13.82 -10.84 11.78
CA GLU A 384 15.03 -10.21 12.28
C GLU A 384 14.74 -8.96 13.12
N TYR A 385 13.95 -8.01 12.58
CA TYR A 385 13.75 -6.71 13.20
C TYR A 385 12.57 -6.63 14.17
N LEU A 386 11.55 -7.48 14.03
CA LEU A 386 10.34 -7.41 14.83
C LEU A 386 10.22 -8.53 15.87
N LYS A 387 10.93 -9.66 15.71
CA LYS A 387 10.91 -10.75 16.70
C LYS A 387 12.22 -10.88 17.46
N ASN A 388 13.35 -10.78 16.77
CA ASN A 388 14.66 -11.04 17.36
C ASN A 388 15.34 -9.78 17.93
N GLY A 389 14.80 -8.58 17.66
CA GLY A 389 15.26 -7.32 18.25
C GLY A 389 16.66 -6.90 17.77
N ALA A 390 16.95 -7.04 16.47
CA ALA A 390 18.23 -6.67 15.87
C ALA A 390 18.48 -5.15 15.89
#